data_085c902e973414d16f700491aa4f4ae3
#
_entry.id   085c902e973414d16f700491aa4f4ae3
#
_cell.length_a   1.000
_cell.length_b   1.000
_cell.length_c   1.000
_cell.angle_alpha   90.00
_cell.angle_beta   90.00
_cell.angle_gamma   90.00
#
_symmetry.space_group_name_H-M   'P 1'
#
loop_
_entity.id
_entity.type
_entity.pdbx_description
1 polymer ?
#
loop_
_entity_poly.entity_id
_entity_poly.type
_entity_poly.pdbx_seq_one_letter_code
_entity_poly.pdbx_strand_id
1 'polypeptide(L)'
;MTPDNSLGPEFVARLANGGFAETMSEDQRAAIHIRTQLDGFLKDCLDSGKQVVLTGNPGDGKTQYILMQQRRHGAPDDAYYLPDASAESDYLKVLDEWKTALDKERPGILAINEGPLYEMLTQHQSDYDFLDTVADQLDSQIVLNEATAPRFDDDEIVVLNLNHRNVLSRPIALQAIQKLTTEVDINPDQDDGHIESNVAKLQNETVQENFKRIFRMLGKLETHVTIRDLLNFLAYCLTGGRAESQSDPGEELKYYNLAYTGRGTLFELFRQYVDPEDLTHPFVDSMLWSRAEREIAPRDVDDARAEIRSQYVQLKRQFLFEDQAMDLGYSSKSLYYDVDYDFLELRNEDSGTQEDLENLLRRINGYFADSRKMTYELQLWFSHKYIGRSTKAILTRHSVSKSDFEIRRPKLNPSIEDAMEYIPDSAVLEYTAGETPVRLEVTRSLY
;
A
#
# COMPACT_ATOMS: atom_id res chain seq x y z
N MET A 1 5.95 2.06 -36.71
CA MET A 1 4.98 1.07 -36.24
C MET A 1 3.92 1.86 -35.49
N THR A 2 2.69 1.88 -35.95
CA THR A 2 1.55 2.41 -35.18
C THR A 2 1.47 1.55 -33.90
N PRO A 3 1.38 2.15 -32.71
CA PRO A 3 1.17 1.36 -31.49
C PRO A 3 -0.11 0.54 -31.68
N ASP A 4 -0.01 -0.73 -31.40
CA ASP A 4 -1.17 -1.61 -31.37
C ASP A 4 -2.07 -1.12 -30.22
N ASN A 5 -3.27 -0.63 -30.55
CA ASN A 5 -4.25 -0.12 -29.57
C ASN A 5 -5.03 -1.26 -28.92
N SER A 6 -4.69 -2.52 -29.18
CA SER A 6 -5.36 -3.65 -28.55
C SER A 6 -5.14 -3.68 -27.03
N LEU A 7 -6.17 -4.07 -26.30
CA LEU A 7 -6.14 -4.33 -24.87
C LEU A 7 -5.95 -5.83 -24.56
N GLY A 8 -5.46 -6.59 -25.52
CA GLY A 8 -5.30 -8.05 -25.45
C GLY A 8 -4.15 -8.52 -24.53
N PRO A 9 -3.85 -9.83 -24.57
CA PRO A 9 -2.82 -10.46 -23.73
C PRO A 9 -1.44 -9.81 -23.83
N GLU A 10 -1.06 -9.32 -25.03
CA GLU A 10 0.21 -8.64 -25.25
C GLU A 10 0.32 -7.33 -24.44
N PHE A 11 -0.78 -6.58 -24.35
CA PHE A 11 -0.84 -5.37 -23.53
C PHE A 11 -0.65 -5.72 -22.05
N VAL A 12 -1.37 -6.74 -21.54
CA VAL A 12 -1.26 -7.17 -20.14
C VAL A 12 0.14 -7.70 -19.83
N ALA A 13 0.76 -8.47 -20.75
CA ALA A 13 2.13 -8.95 -20.61
C ALA A 13 3.15 -7.80 -20.56
N ARG A 14 2.93 -6.72 -21.32
CA ARG A 14 3.78 -5.51 -21.22
C ARG A 14 3.66 -4.84 -19.85
N LEU A 15 2.45 -4.74 -19.29
CA LEU A 15 2.25 -4.26 -17.91
C LEU A 15 3.02 -5.12 -16.92
N ALA A 16 2.90 -6.45 -17.04
CA ALA A 16 3.60 -7.42 -16.21
C ALA A 16 5.14 -7.29 -16.25
N ASN A 17 5.68 -6.80 -17.35
CA ASN A 17 7.12 -6.58 -17.55
C ASN A 17 7.57 -5.12 -17.29
N GLY A 18 6.73 -4.30 -16.66
CA GLY A 18 7.06 -2.92 -16.29
C GLY A 18 6.94 -1.89 -17.43
N GLY A 19 6.26 -2.25 -18.53
CA GLY A 19 6.02 -1.36 -19.66
C GLY A 19 4.91 -0.34 -19.37
N PHE A 20 5.28 0.81 -18.78
CA PHE A 20 4.32 1.83 -18.35
C PHE A 20 4.39 3.13 -19.14
N ALA A 21 3.27 3.85 -19.05
CA ALA A 21 2.97 5.25 -19.37
C ALA A 21 3.51 5.80 -20.69
N GLU A 22 4.80 5.81 -20.92
CA GLU A 22 5.40 6.43 -22.10
C GLU A 22 5.10 5.70 -23.41
N THR A 23 4.81 4.41 -23.32
CA THR A 23 4.54 3.52 -24.48
C THR A 23 3.07 3.20 -24.68
N MET A 24 2.17 3.65 -23.79
CA MET A 24 0.75 3.37 -23.88
C MET A 24 0.01 4.38 -24.74
N SER A 25 -0.95 3.88 -25.53
CA SER A 25 -1.93 4.74 -26.19
C SER A 25 -2.88 5.38 -25.16
N GLU A 26 -3.59 6.40 -25.59
CA GLU A 26 -4.59 7.08 -24.77
C GLU A 26 -5.71 6.16 -24.31
N ASP A 27 -6.18 5.28 -25.20
CA ASP A 27 -7.24 4.31 -24.91
C ASP A 27 -6.76 3.28 -23.89
N GLN A 28 -5.51 2.79 -24.02
CA GLN A 28 -4.89 1.89 -23.05
C GLN A 28 -4.79 2.52 -21.67
N ARG A 29 -4.39 3.79 -21.58
CA ARG A 29 -4.34 4.52 -20.31
C ARG A 29 -5.72 4.68 -19.67
N ALA A 30 -6.73 5.01 -20.47
CA ALA A 30 -8.10 5.16 -19.97
C ALA A 30 -8.66 3.83 -19.47
N ALA A 31 -8.38 2.73 -20.16
CA ALA A 31 -8.85 1.41 -19.78
C ALA A 31 -8.32 0.95 -18.42
N ILE A 32 -7.04 1.20 -18.12
CA ILE A 32 -6.42 0.78 -16.85
C ILE A 32 -6.49 1.84 -15.75
N HIS A 33 -7.09 3.00 -16.01
CA HIS A 33 -7.21 4.05 -15.01
C HIS A 33 -8.09 3.61 -13.84
N ILE A 34 -7.50 3.62 -12.65
CA ILE A 34 -8.20 3.30 -11.40
C ILE A 34 -8.76 4.61 -10.85
N ARG A 35 -10.09 4.72 -10.87
CA ARG A 35 -10.78 5.88 -10.31
C ARG A 35 -10.77 5.81 -8.79
N THR A 36 -10.31 6.89 -8.16
CA THR A 36 -10.21 7.02 -6.71
C THR A 36 -10.88 8.32 -6.25
N GLN A 37 -10.90 8.57 -4.94
CA GLN A 37 -11.32 9.86 -4.38
C GLN A 37 -10.53 11.02 -5.00
N LEU A 38 -9.25 10.78 -5.32
CA LEU A 38 -8.36 11.78 -5.92
C LEU A 38 -8.91 12.37 -7.23
N ASP A 39 -9.59 11.57 -8.07
CA ASP A 39 -10.20 12.10 -9.32
C ASP A 39 -11.25 13.19 -9.03
N GLY A 40 -12.08 12.95 -8.03
CA GLY A 40 -13.10 13.90 -7.57
C GLY A 40 -12.48 15.14 -6.97
N PHE A 41 -11.53 14.94 -6.07
CA PHE A 41 -10.83 16.02 -5.38
C PHE A 41 -10.08 16.94 -6.38
N LEU A 42 -9.35 16.38 -7.33
CA LEU A 42 -8.65 17.15 -8.37
C LEU A 42 -9.62 17.94 -9.23
N LYS A 43 -10.76 17.32 -9.57
CA LYS A 43 -11.82 18.01 -10.31
C LYS A 43 -12.32 19.23 -9.53
N ASP A 44 -12.64 19.07 -8.25
CA ASP A 44 -13.19 20.13 -7.41
C ASP A 44 -12.17 21.26 -7.19
N CYS A 45 -10.88 20.93 -7.05
CA CYS A 45 -9.81 21.93 -7.01
C CYS A 45 -9.72 22.74 -8.30
N LEU A 46 -9.72 22.08 -9.47
CA LEU A 46 -9.67 22.77 -10.77
C LEU A 46 -10.91 23.63 -11.00
N ASP A 47 -12.09 23.13 -10.69
CA ASP A 47 -13.36 23.87 -10.86
C ASP A 47 -13.46 25.06 -9.88
N SER A 48 -12.71 25.03 -8.78
CA SER A 48 -12.58 26.14 -7.81
C SER A 48 -11.44 27.11 -8.12
N GLY A 49 -10.73 26.94 -9.23
CA GLY A 49 -9.64 27.83 -9.62
C GLY A 49 -8.29 27.53 -8.96
N LYS A 50 -8.17 26.44 -8.22
CA LYS A 50 -6.95 26.10 -7.47
C LYS A 50 -5.87 25.45 -8.34
N GLN A 51 -4.63 25.55 -7.88
CA GLN A 51 -3.52 24.80 -8.42
C GLN A 51 -3.13 23.64 -7.49
N VAL A 52 -2.91 22.46 -8.05
CA VAL A 52 -2.58 21.26 -7.28
C VAL A 52 -1.17 20.78 -7.60
N VAL A 53 -0.37 20.55 -6.58
CA VAL A 53 0.93 19.87 -6.68
C VAL A 53 0.75 18.42 -6.29
N LEU A 54 0.90 17.51 -7.26
CA LEU A 54 0.95 16.08 -7.00
C LEU A 54 2.40 15.66 -6.82
N THR A 55 2.79 15.30 -5.61
CA THR A 55 4.13 14.73 -5.34
C THR A 55 4.03 13.27 -4.91
N GLY A 56 5.16 12.60 -4.75
CA GLY A 56 5.28 11.19 -4.39
C GLY A 56 6.29 10.44 -5.26
N ASN A 57 6.30 9.10 -5.15
CA ASN A 57 7.26 8.26 -5.85
C ASN A 57 6.94 8.04 -7.34
N PRO A 58 7.94 7.71 -8.17
CA PRO A 58 7.68 7.23 -9.53
C PRO A 58 6.79 5.99 -9.53
N GLY A 59 5.65 6.05 -10.20
CA GLY A 59 4.68 4.93 -10.25
C GLY A 59 3.38 5.17 -9.48
N ASP A 60 3.27 6.25 -8.70
CA ASP A 60 2.03 6.60 -7.97
C ASP A 60 0.87 7.06 -8.85
N GLY A 61 1.10 7.18 -10.15
CA GLY A 61 0.06 7.52 -11.12
C GLY A 61 -0.14 9.02 -11.34
N LYS A 62 0.73 9.90 -10.84
CA LYS A 62 0.63 11.37 -10.97
C LYS A 62 0.31 11.82 -12.39
N THR A 63 1.14 11.44 -13.35
CA THR A 63 0.96 11.75 -14.78
C THR A 63 -0.37 11.25 -15.31
N GLN A 64 -0.80 10.06 -14.87
CA GLN A 64 -2.08 9.47 -15.29
C GLN A 64 -3.27 10.31 -14.84
N TYR A 65 -3.28 10.76 -13.58
CA TYR A 65 -4.35 11.64 -13.08
C TYR A 65 -4.42 12.96 -13.86
N ILE A 66 -3.29 13.59 -14.14
CA ILE A 66 -3.26 14.83 -14.95
C ILE A 66 -3.86 14.59 -16.31
N LEU A 67 -3.46 13.53 -17.01
CA LEU A 67 -3.99 13.22 -18.35
C LEU A 67 -5.49 12.93 -18.33
N MET A 68 -6.01 12.31 -17.27
CA MET A 68 -7.45 12.07 -17.12
C MET A 68 -8.20 13.38 -16.85
N GLN A 69 -7.66 14.29 -16.04
CA GLN A 69 -8.27 15.59 -15.79
C GLN A 69 -8.26 16.50 -17.04
N GLN A 70 -7.19 16.50 -17.83
CA GLN A 70 -7.13 17.24 -19.11
C GLN A 70 -8.24 16.84 -20.10
N ARG A 71 -8.66 15.57 -20.06
CA ARG A 71 -9.67 15.01 -20.98
C ARG A 71 -11.07 15.02 -20.42
N ARG A 72 -11.22 15.41 -19.18
CA ARG A 72 -12.51 15.48 -18.53
C ARG A 72 -13.41 16.46 -19.27
N HIS A 73 -14.64 16.04 -19.56
CA HIS A 73 -15.65 16.95 -20.08
C HIS A 73 -15.87 18.13 -19.12
N GLY A 74 -15.71 19.35 -19.61
CA GLY A 74 -15.80 20.58 -18.81
C GLY A 74 -14.53 20.89 -18.01
N ALA A 75 -13.36 20.31 -18.37
CA ALA A 75 -12.09 20.81 -17.87
C ALA A 75 -11.88 22.27 -18.27
N PRO A 76 -11.28 23.13 -17.42
CA PRO A 76 -10.99 24.51 -17.78
C PRO A 76 -10.03 24.57 -18.98
N ASP A 77 -10.40 25.33 -20.02
CA ASP A 77 -9.63 25.43 -21.28
C ASP A 77 -8.25 26.09 -21.10
N ASP A 78 -8.11 26.92 -20.06
CA ASP A 78 -6.90 27.68 -19.74
C ASP A 78 -6.08 27.08 -18.60
N ALA A 79 -6.46 25.90 -18.09
CA ALA A 79 -5.75 25.25 -16.98
C ALA A 79 -4.27 24.99 -17.33
N TYR A 80 -3.40 25.16 -16.31
CA TYR A 80 -1.99 24.84 -16.40
C TYR A 80 -1.76 23.38 -16.04
N TYR A 81 -1.20 22.60 -16.95
CA TYR A 81 -0.90 21.21 -16.72
C TYR A 81 0.57 20.90 -16.99
N LEU A 82 1.29 20.42 -15.99
CA LEU A 82 2.66 19.92 -16.13
C LEU A 82 2.76 18.47 -15.65
N PRO A 83 2.70 17.48 -16.58
CA PRO A 83 2.60 16.07 -16.23
C PRO A 83 3.84 15.48 -15.57
N ASP A 84 5.02 16.08 -15.75
CA ASP A 84 6.28 15.64 -15.13
C ASP A 84 7.28 16.78 -15.04
N ALA A 85 7.24 17.55 -13.96
CA ALA A 85 8.23 18.58 -13.67
C ALA A 85 9.59 17.98 -13.29
N SER A 86 9.65 16.70 -12.87
CA SER A 86 10.92 16.05 -12.51
C SER A 86 11.81 15.76 -13.72
N ALA A 87 11.24 15.70 -14.92
CA ALA A 87 11.98 15.48 -16.17
C ALA A 87 12.59 16.77 -16.71
N GLU A 88 12.15 17.93 -16.21
CA GLU A 88 12.70 19.23 -16.64
C GLU A 88 14.09 19.47 -16.04
N SER A 89 15.01 19.88 -16.89
CA SER A 89 16.40 20.17 -16.48
C SER A 89 16.60 21.56 -15.88
N ASP A 90 15.60 22.43 -16.02
CA ASP A 90 15.63 23.83 -15.59
C ASP A 90 14.41 24.14 -14.70
N TYR A 91 14.60 24.02 -13.39
CA TYR A 91 13.56 24.32 -12.42
C TYR A 91 13.15 25.80 -12.40
N LEU A 92 14.05 26.73 -12.73
CA LEU A 92 13.68 28.16 -12.80
C LEU A 92 12.62 28.41 -13.87
N LYS A 93 12.74 27.75 -15.02
CA LYS A 93 11.73 27.84 -16.07
C LYS A 93 10.37 27.31 -15.59
N VAL A 94 10.38 26.18 -14.89
CA VAL A 94 9.15 25.59 -14.31
C VAL A 94 8.52 26.57 -13.31
N LEU A 95 9.32 27.16 -12.43
CA LEU A 95 8.86 28.11 -11.41
C LEU A 95 8.30 29.39 -12.03
N ASP A 96 8.94 29.93 -13.07
CA ASP A 96 8.47 31.13 -13.78
C ASP A 96 7.13 30.87 -14.52
N GLU A 97 7.00 29.72 -15.16
CA GLU A 97 5.76 29.32 -15.83
C GLU A 97 4.64 29.10 -14.81
N TRP A 98 4.94 28.44 -13.70
CA TRP A 98 4.00 28.18 -12.61
C TRP A 98 3.57 29.50 -11.95
N LYS A 99 4.51 30.39 -11.60
CA LYS A 99 4.20 31.73 -11.11
C LYS A 99 3.29 32.52 -12.07
N THR A 100 3.59 32.44 -13.37
CA THR A 100 2.76 33.10 -14.40
C THR A 100 1.32 32.53 -14.40
N ALA A 101 1.15 31.25 -14.13
CA ALA A 101 -0.18 30.64 -14.05
C ALA A 101 -0.91 31.10 -12.77
N LEU A 102 -0.22 31.17 -11.62
CA LEU A 102 -0.76 31.73 -10.37
C LEU A 102 -1.16 33.19 -10.50
N ASP A 103 -0.28 34.05 -11.02
CA ASP A 103 -0.55 35.49 -11.22
C ASP A 103 -1.76 35.76 -12.14
N LYS A 104 -2.14 34.78 -12.96
CA LYS A 104 -3.31 34.82 -13.84
C LYS A 104 -4.53 34.09 -13.27
N GLU A 105 -4.46 33.65 -12.03
CA GLU A 105 -5.52 32.88 -11.36
C GLU A 105 -5.97 31.65 -12.20
N ARG A 106 -5.03 31.00 -12.91
CA ARG A 106 -5.34 29.83 -13.72
C ARG A 106 -5.34 28.58 -12.85
N PRO A 107 -6.39 27.76 -12.90
CA PRO A 107 -6.33 26.45 -12.26
C PRO A 107 -5.27 25.56 -12.90
N GLY A 108 -4.78 24.56 -12.17
CA GLY A 108 -3.78 23.68 -12.78
C GLY A 108 -3.38 22.48 -11.92
N ILE A 109 -2.65 21.57 -12.54
CA ILE A 109 -2.03 20.43 -11.85
C ILE A 109 -0.59 20.27 -12.32
N LEU A 110 0.33 20.24 -11.35
CA LEU A 110 1.75 19.99 -11.58
C LEU A 110 2.12 18.67 -10.89
N ALA A 111 2.75 17.76 -11.63
CA ALA A 111 3.32 16.53 -11.07
C ALA A 111 4.83 16.66 -10.92
N ILE A 112 5.33 16.33 -9.73
CA ILE A 112 6.76 16.34 -9.43
C ILE A 112 7.08 15.21 -8.45
N ASN A 113 8.23 14.55 -8.59
CA ASN A 113 8.65 13.56 -7.61
C ASN A 113 9.14 14.27 -6.34
N GLU A 114 9.07 13.55 -5.21
CA GLU A 114 9.36 14.14 -3.90
C GLU A 114 10.79 14.69 -3.79
N GLY A 115 11.81 13.94 -4.23
CA GLY A 115 13.20 14.40 -4.22
C GLY A 115 13.43 15.71 -5.01
N PRO A 116 13.03 15.78 -6.30
CA PRO A 116 13.04 17.02 -7.09
C PRO A 116 12.25 18.18 -6.45
N LEU A 117 11.11 17.92 -5.80
CA LEU A 117 10.35 18.95 -5.10
C LEU A 117 11.16 19.53 -3.91
N TYR A 118 11.74 18.69 -3.09
CA TYR A 118 12.60 19.15 -1.97
C TYR A 118 13.83 19.89 -2.47
N GLU A 119 14.42 19.48 -3.59
CA GLU A 119 15.52 20.20 -4.20
C GLU A 119 15.09 21.60 -4.67
N MET A 120 13.94 21.69 -5.34
CA MET A 120 13.34 22.96 -5.79
C MET A 120 13.06 23.89 -4.60
N LEU A 121 12.45 23.40 -3.52
CA LEU A 121 12.21 24.17 -2.30
C LEU A 121 13.52 24.65 -1.70
N THR A 122 14.51 23.77 -1.51
CA THR A 122 15.79 24.12 -0.88
C THR A 122 16.56 25.21 -1.66
N GLN A 123 16.49 25.18 -2.99
CA GLN A 123 17.27 26.09 -3.84
C GLN A 123 16.57 27.42 -4.12
N HIS A 124 15.23 27.45 -4.16
CA HIS A 124 14.48 28.58 -4.72
C HIS A 124 13.36 29.14 -3.82
N GLN A 125 13.16 28.58 -2.62
CA GLN A 125 12.09 29.03 -1.70
C GLN A 125 12.22 30.54 -1.38
N SER A 126 13.44 31.07 -1.25
CA SER A 126 13.65 32.50 -1.01
C SER A 126 13.33 33.42 -2.19
N ASP A 127 13.19 32.88 -3.38
CA ASP A 127 13.00 33.65 -4.62
C ASP A 127 11.52 33.67 -5.06
N TYR A 128 10.71 32.74 -4.53
CA TYR A 128 9.31 32.57 -4.87
C TYR A 128 8.44 32.38 -3.63
N ASP A 129 7.75 33.41 -3.18
CA ASP A 129 6.95 33.42 -1.95
C ASP A 129 5.90 32.27 -1.87
N PHE A 130 5.34 31.83 -3.00
CA PHE A 130 4.38 30.76 -3.02
C PHE A 130 4.96 29.39 -2.62
N LEU A 131 6.27 29.22 -2.69
CA LEU A 131 6.94 28.00 -2.24
C LEU A 131 6.92 27.83 -0.71
N ASP A 132 6.74 28.91 0.07
CA ASP A 132 6.48 28.80 1.51
C ASP A 132 5.19 28.04 1.77
N THR A 133 4.12 28.37 1.03
CA THR A 133 2.83 27.63 1.13
C THR A 133 3.00 26.16 0.76
N VAL A 134 3.80 25.86 -0.27
CA VAL A 134 4.07 24.46 -0.68
C VAL A 134 4.82 23.71 0.42
N ALA A 135 5.85 24.33 1.02
CA ALA A 135 6.61 23.73 2.11
C ALA A 135 5.75 23.49 3.36
N ASP A 136 5.00 24.50 3.79
CA ASP A 136 4.12 24.42 4.97
C ASP A 136 3.05 23.32 4.81
N GLN A 137 2.45 23.23 3.63
CA GLN A 137 1.46 22.17 3.36
C GLN A 137 2.12 20.79 3.29
N LEU A 138 3.33 20.68 2.72
CA LEU A 138 4.05 19.40 2.65
C LEU A 138 4.36 18.86 4.05
N ASP A 139 4.77 19.73 4.97
CA ASP A 139 5.05 19.40 6.36
C ASP A 139 3.78 19.11 7.18
N SER A 140 2.63 19.58 6.71
CA SER A 140 1.33 19.48 7.41
C SER A 140 0.40 18.42 6.82
N GLN A 141 0.89 17.53 5.95
CA GLN A 141 0.08 16.46 5.34
C GLN A 141 -0.53 15.52 6.38
N ILE A 142 0.27 15.17 7.39
CA ILE A 142 -0.10 14.23 8.44
C ILE A 142 -0.16 14.97 9.78
N VAL A 143 -1.25 14.82 10.49
CA VAL A 143 -1.50 15.49 11.76
C VAL A 143 -1.88 14.49 12.85
N LEU A 144 -1.53 14.81 14.08
CA LEU A 144 -1.92 14.02 15.27
C LEU A 144 -3.17 14.57 15.95
N ASN A 145 -3.52 15.83 15.68
CA ASN A 145 -4.68 16.49 16.27
C ASN A 145 -5.33 17.42 15.24
N GLU A 146 -6.49 17.02 14.76
CA GLU A 146 -7.26 17.76 13.77
C GLU A 146 -7.67 19.17 14.24
N ALA A 147 -7.91 19.34 15.55
CA ALA A 147 -8.34 20.63 16.08
C ALA A 147 -7.25 21.71 16.05
N THR A 148 -5.98 21.30 16.00
CA THR A 148 -4.82 22.20 15.93
C THR A 148 -4.10 22.14 14.59
N ALA A 149 -4.62 21.36 13.64
CA ALA A 149 -4.06 21.26 12.31
C ALA A 149 -4.16 22.60 11.57
N PRO A 150 -3.11 23.03 10.88
CA PRO A 150 -3.22 24.16 9.97
C PRO A 150 -4.24 23.84 8.87
N ARG A 151 -5.05 24.84 8.51
CA ARG A 151 -6.04 24.71 7.44
C ARG A 151 -5.55 25.42 6.21
N PHE A 152 -5.75 24.82 5.06
CA PHE A 152 -5.40 25.37 3.75
C PHE A 152 -6.53 25.23 2.73
N ASP A 153 -7.78 25.15 3.24
CA ASP A 153 -8.96 25.08 2.39
C ASP A 153 -9.14 26.35 1.51
N ASP A 154 -8.67 27.49 2.00
CA ASP A 154 -8.75 28.77 1.29
C ASP A 154 -7.51 29.09 0.45
N ASP A 155 -6.48 28.27 0.50
CA ASP A 155 -5.25 28.49 -0.27
C ASP A 155 -5.46 28.28 -1.77
N GLU A 156 -4.75 29.06 -2.58
CA GLU A 156 -4.75 28.92 -4.05
C GLU A 156 -4.01 27.65 -4.51
N ILE A 157 -3.06 27.18 -3.70
CA ILE A 157 -2.25 26.00 -3.95
C ILE A 157 -2.68 24.89 -2.96
N VAL A 158 -2.82 23.67 -3.47
CA VAL A 158 -3.01 22.46 -2.67
C VAL A 158 -1.92 21.46 -2.98
N VAL A 159 -1.22 20.98 -1.96
CA VAL A 159 -0.17 19.96 -2.12
C VAL A 159 -0.69 18.60 -1.68
N LEU A 160 -0.48 17.58 -2.50
CA LEU A 160 -0.86 16.19 -2.21
C LEU A 160 0.36 15.28 -2.38
N ASN A 161 0.82 14.70 -1.27
CA ASN A 161 1.89 13.71 -1.31
C ASN A 161 1.30 12.29 -1.39
N LEU A 162 1.35 11.69 -2.57
CA LEU A 162 0.80 10.36 -2.84
C LEU A 162 1.57 9.22 -2.15
N ASN A 163 2.73 9.50 -1.53
CA ASN A 163 3.41 8.53 -0.68
C ASN A 163 2.57 8.12 0.54
N HIS A 164 1.64 8.97 0.96
CA HIS A 164 0.73 8.66 2.05
C HIS A 164 -0.47 7.80 1.62
N ARG A 165 -0.68 7.60 0.31
CA ARG A 165 -1.83 6.88 -0.19
C ARG A 165 -1.68 5.37 -0.04
N ASN A 166 -2.69 4.73 0.55
CA ASN A 166 -2.78 3.27 0.62
C ASN A 166 -3.36 2.68 -0.68
N VAL A 167 -2.48 2.34 -1.62
CA VAL A 167 -2.83 1.73 -2.90
C VAL A 167 -3.43 0.32 -2.75
N LEU A 168 -3.12 -0.38 -1.66
CA LEU A 168 -3.67 -1.71 -1.36
C LEU A 168 -5.03 -1.65 -0.63
N SER A 169 -5.63 -0.46 -0.55
CA SER A 169 -6.99 -0.28 -0.05
C SER A 169 -8.01 -1.11 -0.85
N ARG A 170 -9.10 -1.53 -0.19
CA ARG A 170 -10.12 -2.37 -0.83
C ARG A 170 -10.67 -1.79 -2.15
N PRO A 171 -11.05 -0.49 -2.22
CA PRO A 171 -11.61 0.08 -3.44
C PRO A 171 -10.61 0.10 -4.60
N ILE A 172 -9.35 0.43 -4.35
CA ILE A 172 -8.30 0.47 -5.37
C ILE A 172 -7.98 -0.94 -5.87
N ALA A 173 -7.73 -1.87 -4.97
CA ALA A 173 -7.39 -3.25 -5.31
C ALA A 173 -8.50 -3.95 -6.12
N LEU A 174 -9.77 -3.75 -5.75
CA LEU A 174 -10.90 -4.32 -6.49
C LEU A 174 -10.97 -3.75 -7.90
N GLN A 175 -10.86 -2.43 -8.06
CA GLN A 175 -10.88 -1.81 -9.38
C GLN A 175 -9.70 -2.28 -10.24
N ALA A 176 -8.50 -2.41 -9.67
CA ALA A 176 -7.34 -2.92 -10.40
C ALA A 176 -7.59 -4.33 -10.95
N ILE A 177 -8.15 -5.24 -10.13
CA ILE A 177 -8.52 -6.59 -10.58
C ILE A 177 -9.57 -6.50 -11.69
N GLN A 178 -10.65 -5.73 -11.49
CA GLN A 178 -11.72 -5.59 -12.48
C GLN A 178 -11.19 -5.01 -13.80
N LYS A 179 -10.36 -3.97 -13.76
CA LYS A 179 -9.78 -3.37 -14.96
C LYS A 179 -8.98 -4.38 -15.78
N LEU A 180 -8.17 -5.20 -15.13
CA LEU A 180 -7.32 -6.19 -15.80
C LEU A 180 -8.05 -7.50 -16.18
N THR A 181 -9.30 -7.69 -15.74
CA THR A 181 -10.05 -8.91 -16.04
C THR A 181 -11.31 -8.67 -16.87
N THR A 182 -11.81 -7.44 -16.96
CA THR A 182 -13.05 -7.13 -17.68
C THR A 182 -12.90 -6.08 -18.77
N GLU A 183 -11.92 -5.15 -18.63
CA GLU A 183 -11.69 -4.11 -19.65
C GLU A 183 -10.67 -4.55 -20.70
N VAL A 184 -10.00 -5.68 -20.47
CA VAL A 184 -9.05 -6.26 -21.41
C VAL A 184 -9.76 -7.27 -22.32
N ASP A 185 -9.32 -7.36 -23.57
CA ASP A 185 -9.89 -8.26 -24.58
C ASP A 185 -9.30 -9.68 -24.43
N ILE A 186 -9.65 -10.33 -23.34
CA ILE A 186 -9.31 -11.73 -23.04
C ILE A 186 -10.62 -12.43 -22.70
N ASN A 187 -10.98 -13.44 -23.50
CA ASN A 187 -12.23 -14.19 -23.29
C ASN A 187 -12.00 -15.35 -22.31
N PRO A 188 -12.50 -15.28 -21.07
CA PRO A 188 -12.32 -16.32 -20.06
C PRO A 188 -13.06 -17.61 -20.36
N ASP A 189 -14.05 -17.59 -21.27
CA ASP A 189 -14.83 -18.78 -21.67
C ASP A 189 -14.12 -19.65 -22.72
N GLN A 190 -13.04 -19.13 -23.31
CA GLN A 190 -12.16 -19.93 -24.14
C GLN A 190 -11.17 -20.66 -23.23
N ASP A 191 -11.39 -21.94 -22.99
CA ASP A 191 -10.51 -22.79 -22.16
C ASP A 191 -9.23 -23.19 -22.94
N ASP A 192 -8.61 -22.20 -23.56
CA ASP A 192 -7.51 -22.40 -24.49
C ASP A 192 -6.11 -22.25 -23.86
N GLY A 193 -6.05 -21.79 -22.57
CA GLY A 193 -4.76 -21.72 -21.90
C GLY A 193 -4.73 -21.06 -20.53
N HIS A 194 -3.51 -20.78 -20.05
CA HIS A 194 -3.31 -20.30 -18.68
C HIS A 194 -3.81 -18.86 -18.46
N ILE A 195 -3.74 -17.99 -19.45
CA ILE A 195 -4.16 -16.58 -19.34
C ILE A 195 -5.67 -16.53 -19.11
N GLU A 196 -6.45 -17.20 -19.95
CA GLU A 196 -7.91 -17.28 -19.90
C GLU A 196 -8.36 -17.91 -18.58
N SER A 197 -7.71 -19.01 -18.17
CA SER A 197 -7.94 -19.68 -16.89
C SER A 197 -7.66 -18.74 -15.70
N ASN A 198 -6.55 -18.00 -15.72
CA ASN A 198 -6.21 -17.06 -14.65
C ASN A 198 -7.19 -15.88 -14.60
N VAL A 199 -7.64 -15.35 -15.75
CA VAL A 199 -8.67 -14.31 -15.83
C VAL A 199 -9.98 -14.81 -15.20
N ALA A 200 -10.46 -16.00 -15.59
CA ALA A 200 -11.68 -16.60 -15.02
C ALA A 200 -11.57 -16.75 -13.49
N LYS A 201 -10.40 -17.15 -13.00
CA LYS A 201 -10.14 -17.29 -11.55
C LYS A 201 -10.14 -15.95 -10.84
N LEU A 202 -9.49 -14.92 -11.38
CA LEU A 202 -9.47 -13.58 -10.77
C LEU A 202 -10.83 -12.86 -10.84
N GLN A 203 -11.75 -13.30 -11.71
CA GLN A 203 -13.14 -12.85 -11.71
C GLN A 203 -14.00 -13.52 -10.62
N ASN A 204 -13.54 -14.62 -10.03
CA ASN A 204 -14.27 -15.32 -8.99
C ASN A 204 -14.30 -14.51 -7.68
N GLU A 205 -15.48 -14.33 -7.09
CA GLU A 205 -15.69 -13.51 -5.88
C GLU A 205 -14.84 -14.00 -4.69
N THR A 206 -14.73 -15.31 -4.47
CA THR A 206 -13.92 -15.86 -3.37
C THR A 206 -12.44 -15.51 -3.54
N VAL A 207 -11.93 -15.65 -4.76
CA VAL A 207 -10.53 -15.30 -5.07
C VAL A 207 -10.30 -13.80 -4.85
N GLN A 208 -11.21 -12.96 -5.32
CA GLN A 208 -11.14 -11.51 -5.11
C GLN A 208 -11.16 -11.13 -3.62
N GLU A 209 -12.04 -11.73 -2.83
CA GLU A 209 -12.11 -11.48 -1.39
C GLU A 209 -10.82 -11.92 -0.66
N ASN A 210 -10.22 -13.03 -1.08
CA ASN A 210 -8.95 -13.48 -0.52
C ASN A 210 -7.80 -12.55 -0.93
N PHE A 211 -7.72 -12.09 -2.19
CA PHE A 211 -6.76 -11.06 -2.60
C PHE A 211 -6.92 -9.77 -1.80
N LYS A 212 -8.14 -9.25 -1.66
CA LYS A 212 -8.42 -8.04 -0.87
C LYS A 212 -7.97 -8.18 0.58
N ARG A 213 -8.16 -9.37 1.17
CA ARG A 213 -7.74 -9.66 2.54
C ARG A 213 -6.21 -9.60 2.66
N ILE A 214 -5.50 -10.24 1.73
CA ILE A 214 -4.04 -10.21 1.68
C ILE A 214 -3.56 -8.77 1.46
N PHE A 215 -4.10 -8.06 0.47
CA PHE A 215 -3.72 -6.67 0.20
C PHE A 215 -4.01 -5.74 1.39
N ARG A 216 -5.15 -5.91 2.07
CA ARG A 216 -5.44 -5.17 3.30
C ARG A 216 -4.41 -5.42 4.40
N MET A 217 -3.91 -6.64 4.53
CA MET A 217 -2.84 -6.98 5.47
C MET A 217 -1.53 -6.32 5.05
N LEU A 218 -1.13 -6.49 3.78
CA LEU A 218 0.11 -5.92 3.25
C LEU A 218 0.10 -4.38 3.22
N GLY A 219 -1.05 -3.75 2.93
CA GLY A 219 -1.22 -2.29 2.92
C GLY A 219 -1.13 -1.64 4.30
N LYS A 220 -1.01 -2.44 5.36
CA LYS A 220 -0.77 -1.98 6.72
C LYS A 220 0.71 -2.08 7.13
N LEU A 221 1.57 -2.55 6.23
CA LEU A 221 3.01 -2.56 6.43
C LEU A 221 3.59 -1.17 6.10
N GLU A 222 4.76 -0.87 6.67
CA GLU A 222 5.47 0.41 6.47
C GLU A 222 6.07 0.54 5.05
N THR A 223 5.71 -0.32 4.12
CA THR A 223 6.26 -0.35 2.77
C THR A 223 5.31 0.33 1.81
N HIS A 224 5.75 1.42 1.19
CA HIS A 224 4.98 2.08 0.14
C HIS A 224 4.87 1.20 -1.10
N VAL A 225 3.64 0.98 -1.56
CA VAL A 225 3.30 0.27 -2.80
C VAL A 225 2.66 1.25 -3.76
N THR A 226 3.18 1.32 -4.99
CA THR A 226 2.66 2.23 -6.02
C THR A 226 1.53 1.58 -6.84
N ILE A 227 0.75 2.40 -7.55
CA ILE A 227 -0.25 1.89 -8.53
C ILE A 227 0.44 1.02 -9.60
N ARG A 228 1.67 1.39 -9.99
CA ARG A 228 2.47 0.59 -10.93
C ARG A 228 2.78 -0.78 -10.38
N ASP A 229 3.19 -0.88 -9.11
CA ASP A 229 3.48 -2.17 -8.47
C ASP A 229 2.25 -3.06 -8.43
N LEU A 230 1.08 -2.51 -8.09
CA LEU A 230 -0.19 -3.24 -8.05
C LEU A 230 -0.59 -3.77 -9.43
N LEU A 231 -0.56 -2.91 -10.46
CA LEU A 231 -0.91 -3.31 -11.82
C LEU A 231 0.08 -4.32 -12.39
N ASN A 232 1.40 -4.13 -12.16
CA ASN A 232 2.43 -5.09 -12.56
C ASN A 232 2.18 -6.46 -11.91
N PHE A 233 1.96 -6.49 -10.60
CA PHE A 233 1.69 -7.71 -9.86
C PHE A 233 0.48 -8.47 -10.41
N LEU A 234 -0.66 -7.79 -10.58
CA LEU A 234 -1.88 -8.42 -11.08
C LEU A 234 -1.74 -8.86 -12.54
N ALA A 235 -1.13 -8.04 -13.39
CA ALA A 235 -0.86 -8.40 -14.78
C ALA A 235 0.06 -9.63 -14.88
N TYR A 236 1.06 -9.72 -14.01
CA TYR A 236 1.93 -10.89 -13.95
C TYR A 236 1.19 -12.13 -13.43
N CYS A 237 0.32 -12.00 -12.44
CA CYS A 237 -0.54 -13.11 -11.99
C CYS A 237 -1.45 -13.63 -13.11
N LEU A 238 -1.85 -12.79 -14.07
CA LEU A 238 -2.63 -13.19 -15.22
C LEU A 238 -1.81 -13.93 -16.27
N THR A 239 -0.64 -13.39 -16.63
CA THR A 239 0.09 -13.77 -17.86
C THR A 239 1.41 -14.49 -17.62
N GLY A 240 1.97 -14.42 -16.40
CA GLY A 240 3.36 -14.83 -16.15
C GLY A 240 4.38 -14.03 -16.98
N GLY A 241 4.02 -12.82 -17.42
CA GLY A 241 4.82 -11.97 -18.30
C GLY A 241 4.86 -12.42 -19.75
N ARG A 242 3.97 -13.32 -20.18
CA ARG A 242 3.89 -13.89 -21.54
C ARG A 242 2.68 -13.32 -22.29
N ALA A 243 2.87 -13.04 -23.57
CA ALA A 243 1.80 -12.57 -24.44
C ALA A 243 0.95 -13.71 -25.00
N GLU A 244 1.52 -14.90 -25.10
CA GLU A 244 0.86 -16.09 -25.65
C GLU A 244 0.40 -17.02 -24.53
N SER A 245 -0.85 -17.45 -24.61
CA SER A 245 -1.42 -18.44 -23.71
C SER A 245 -0.88 -19.83 -24.02
N GLN A 246 -0.66 -20.64 -22.98
CA GLN A 246 -0.20 -22.03 -23.11
C GLN A 246 -1.35 -22.98 -22.81
N SER A 247 -1.68 -23.87 -23.74
CA SER A 247 -2.84 -24.78 -23.67
C SER A 247 -2.69 -25.91 -22.64
N ASP A 248 -1.47 -26.26 -22.25
CA ASP A 248 -1.20 -27.23 -21.17
C ASP A 248 -0.20 -26.60 -20.19
N PRO A 249 -0.64 -25.60 -19.44
CA PRO A 249 0.23 -24.93 -18.52
C PRO A 249 0.52 -25.83 -17.31
N GLY A 250 1.81 -25.97 -16.98
CA GLY A 250 2.17 -26.53 -15.69
C GLY A 250 1.61 -25.68 -14.53
N GLU A 251 1.65 -26.24 -13.34
CA GLU A 251 1.20 -25.53 -12.11
C GLU A 251 1.91 -24.18 -11.90
N GLU A 252 3.12 -24.03 -12.44
CA GLU A 252 3.92 -22.81 -12.36
C GLU A 252 3.26 -21.59 -13.01
N LEU A 253 2.36 -21.77 -13.97
CA LEU A 253 1.62 -20.68 -14.64
C LEU A 253 0.24 -20.39 -14.04
N LYS A 254 -0.13 -21.05 -12.96
CA LYS A 254 -1.33 -20.70 -12.21
C LYS A 254 -1.11 -19.43 -11.42
N TYR A 255 -2.11 -18.53 -11.39
CA TYR A 255 -2.02 -17.21 -10.76
C TYR A 255 -1.53 -17.25 -9.30
N TYR A 256 -1.91 -18.27 -8.53
CA TYR A 256 -1.50 -18.42 -7.14
C TYR A 256 -0.01 -18.81 -6.98
N ASN A 257 0.63 -19.38 -7.99
CA ASN A 257 2.09 -19.59 -8.04
C ASN A 257 2.80 -18.37 -8.61
N LEU A 258 2.22 -17.73 -9.63
CA LEU A 258 2.77 -16.51 -10.23
C LEU A 258 2.87 -15.38 -9.21
N ALA A 259 1.97 -15.29 -8.24
CA ALA A 259 2.03 -14.31 -7.16
C ALA A 259 3.36 -14.34 -6.36
N TYR A 260 4.13 -15.44 -6.41
CA TYR A 260 5.40 -15.60 -5.70
C TYR A 260 6.64 -15.55 -6.59
N THR A 261 6.49 -15.55 -7.91
CA THR A 261 7.61 -15.72 -8.84
C THR A 261 8.04 -14.45 -9.57
N GLY A 262 7.22 -13.41 -9.57
CA GLY A 262 7.51 -12.14 -10.22
C GLY A 262 8.57 -11.30 -9.47
N ARG A 263 8.80 -10.08 -9.99
CA ARG A 263 9.77 -9.12 -9.46
C ARG A 263 9.10 -7.79 -9.12
N GLY A 264 9.56 -7.15 -8.06
CA GLY A 264 9.07 -5.85 -7.58
C GLY A 264 8.52 -5.92 -6.15
N THR A 265 8.21 -4.76 -5.59
CA THR A 265 7.85 -4.55 -4.20
C THR A 265 6.75 -5.49 -3.71
N LEU A 266 5.66 -5.59 -4.44
CA LEU A 266 4.51 -6.38 -3.99
C LEU A 266 4.81 -7.89 -4.01
N PHE A 267 5.62 -8.39 -4.95
CA PHE A 267 6.07 -9.79 -4.95
C PHE A 267 7.01 -10.09 -3.76
N GLU A 268 7.84 -9.14 -3.37
CA GLU A 268 8.72 -9.28 -2.20
C GLU A 268 7.89 -9.34 -0.92
N LEU A 269 6.88 -8.46 -0.79
CA LEU A 269 5.93 -8.50 0.32
C LEU A 269 5.18 -9.83 0.40
N PHE A 270 4.74 -10.38 -0.73
CA PHE A 270 4.11 -11.71 -0.77
C PHE A 270 5.05 -12.79 -0.27
N ARG A 271 6.30 -12.83 -0.74
CA ARG A 271 7.29 -13.83 -0.29
C ARG A 271 7.65 -13.68 1.19
N GLN A 272 7.65 -12.45 1.70
CA GLN A 272 8.07 -12.18 3.08
C GLN A 272 6.94 -12.40 4.10
N TYR A 273 5.69 -12.07 3.75
CA TYR A 273 4.59 -12.05 4.72
C TYR A 273 3.46 -13.03 4.41
N VAL A 274 3.44 -13.59 3.21
CA VAL A 274 2.40 -14.50 2.74
C VAL A 274 3.00 -15.84 2.29
N ASP A 275 4.24 -16.13 2.70
CA ASP A 275 4.90 -17.40 2.35
C ASP A 275 4.13 -18.57 2.98
N PRO A 276 3.68 -19.54 2.17
CA PRO A 276 2.98 -20.71 2.67
C PRO A 276 3.78 -21.55 3.68
N GLU A 277 5.10 -21.53 3.63
CA GLU A 277 5.92 -22.30 4.55
C GLU A 277 5.94 -21.67 5.95
N ASP A 278 5.80 -20.35 6.06
CA ASP A 278 5.79 -19.61 7.33
C ASP A 278 4.39 -19.53 7.95
N LEU A 279 3.34 -19.52 7.12
CA LEU A 279 1.94 -19.47 7.58
C LEU A 279 1.46 -20.87 7.99
N THR A 280 1.72 -21.28 9.21
CA THR A 280 1.43 -22.64 9.67
C THR A 280 0.08 -22.78 10.37
N HIS A 281 -0.64 -23.86 10.05
CA HIS A 281 -1.86 -24.26 10.73
C HIS A 281 -1.94 -25.79 10.81
N PRO A 282 -1.79 -26.40 11.99
CA PRO A 282 -1.56 -27.85 12.13
C PRO A 282 -2.54 -28.74 11.39
N PHE A 283 -3.84 -28.39 11.42
CA PHE A 283 -4.87 -29.18 10.74
C PHE A 283 -4.86 -28.99 9.23
N VAL A 284 -4.79 -27.74 8.74
CA VAL A 284 -4.72 -27.43 7.31
C VAL A 284 -3.49 -28.06 6.69
N ASP A 285 -2.35 -27.89 7.33
CA ASP A 285 -1.06 -28.43 6.87
C ASP A 285 -1.08 -29.95 6.78
N SER A 286 -1.65 -30.64 7.80
CA SER A 286 -1.80 -32.09 7.77
C SER A 286 -2.71 -32.57 6.62
N MET A 287 -3.81 -31.88 6.37
CA MET A 287 -4.74 -32.23 5.29
C MET A 287 -4.14 -32.01 3.91
N LEU A 288 -3.44 -30.88 3.72
CA LEU A 288 -2.78 -30.55 2.45
C LEU A 288 -1.59 -31.49 2.19
N TRP A 289 -0.82 -31.83 3.21
CA TRP A 289 0.25 -32.80 3.08
C TRP A 289 -0.27 -34.18 2.68
N SER A 290 -1.32 -34.66 3.34
CA SER A 290 -1.95 -35.95 3.02
C SER A 290 -2.58 -35.96 1.61
N ARG A 291 -3.00 -34.79 1.11
CA ARG A 291 -3.47 -34.66 -0.28
C ARG A 291 -2.29 -34.73 -1.25
N ALA A 292 -1.20 -34.03 -0.99
CA ALA A 292 0.02 -34.09 -1.80
C ALA A 292 0.58 -35.52 -1.89
N GLU A 293 0.60 -36.25 -0.78
CA GLU A 293 1.03 -37.66 -0.76
C GLU A 293 0.19 -38.56 -1.66
N ARG A 294 -1.13 -38.30 -1.76
CA ARG A 294 -2.03 -39.09 -2.62
C ARG A 294 -1.90 -38.76 -4.11
N GLU A 295 -1.56 -37.53 -4.44
CA GLU A 295 -1.41 -37.07 -5.82
C GLU A 295 -0.08 -37.49 -6.44
N ILE A 296 0.94 -37.75 -5.62
CA ILE A 296 2.25 -38.22 -6.09
C ILE A 296 2.35 -39.70 -5.96
N ALA A 297 2.44 -40.41 -7.08
CA ALA A 297 2.63 -41.85 -7.11
C ALA A 297 3.98 -42.24 -6.48
N PRO A 298 4.03 -43.35 -5.67
CA PRO A 298 5.24 -43.75 -4.98
C PRO A 298 6.36 -44.09 -5.95
N ARG A 299 7.44 -43.30 -5.92
CA ARG A 299 8.73 -43.54 -6.53
C ARG A 299 9.78 -43.67 -5.44
N ASP A 300 11.05 -43.66 -5.78
CA ASP A 300 12.15 -43.75 -4.80
C ASP A 300 11.98 -42.72 -3.66
N VAL A 301 12.21 -43.12 -2.40
CA VAL A 301 11.70 -42.43 -1.19
C VAL A 301 12.23 -40.99 -1.06
N ASP A 302 13.46 -40.70 -1.47
CA ASP A 302 14.04 -39.35 -1.32
C ASP A 302 13.53 -38.37 -2.41
N ASP A 303 13.37 -38.84 -3.65
CA ASP A 303 12.80 -38.04 -4.74
C ASP A 303 11.31 -37.76 -4.50
N ALA A 304 10.57 -38.76 -4.01
CA ALA A 304 9.18 -38.60 -3.65
C ALA A 304 8.92 -37.53 -2.57
N ARG A 305 9.81 -37.40 -1.59
CA ARG A 305 9.65 -36.45 -0.50
C ARG A 305 9.80 -34.98 -0.97
N ALA A 306 10.73 -34.73 -1.87
CA ALA A 306 10.90 -33.40 -2.48
C ALA A 306 9.70 -33.03 -3.36
N GLU A 307 9.19 -33.98 -4.15
CA GLU A 307 7.99 -33.79 -4.97
C GLU A 307 6.74 -33.54 -4.11
N ILE A 308 6.54 -34.33 -3.02
CA ILE A 308 5.43 -34.16 -2.07
C ILE A 308 5.50 -32.74 -1.44
N ARG A 309 6.69 -32.29 -1.04
CA ARG A 309 6.86 -30.95 -0.47
C ARG A 309 6.51 -29.87 -1.49
N SER A 310 6.98 -30.01 -2.72
CA SER A 310 6.64 -29.08 -3.82
C SER A 310 5.13 -29.01 -4.05
N GLN A 311 4.48 -30.18 -4.14
CA GLN A 311 3.04 -30.25 -4.31
C GLN A 311 2.27 -29.69 -3.12
N TYR A 312 2.73 -29.94 -1.89
CA TYR A 312 2.15 -29.36 -0.68
C TYR A 312 2.21 -27.82 -0.70
N VAL A 313 3.34 -27.22 -1.08
CA VAL A 313 3.48 -25.77 -1.18
C VAL A 313 2.52 -25.20 -2.22
N GLN A 314 2.37 -25.85 -3.37
CA GLN A 314 1.42 -25.44 -4.42
C GLN A 314 -0.04 -25.51 -3.93
N LEU A 315 -0.45 -26.62 -3.31
CA LEU A 315 -1.76 -26.78 -2.71
C LEU A 315 -2.02 -25.72 -1.64
N LYS A 316 -1.01 -25.36 -0.86
CA LYS A 316 -1.17 -24.35 0.17
C LYS A 316 -1.28 -22.93 -0.40
N ARG A 317 -0.52 -22.61 -1.46
CA ARG A 317 -0.71 -21.38 -2.23
C ARG A 317 -2.12 -21.30 -2.81
N GLN A 318 -2.59 -22.41 -3.42
CA GLN A 318 -3.97 -22.48 -3.90
C GLN A 318 -4.98 -22.24 -2.77
N PHE A 319 -4.80 -22.86 -1.61
CA PHE A 319 -5.68 -22.69 -0.46
C PHE A 319 -5.77 -21.25 0.04
N LEU A 320 -4.70 -20.47 -0.06
CA LEU A 320 -4.70 -19.05 0.34
C LEU A 320 -5.72 -18.23 -0.47
N PHE A 321 -5.98 -18.61 -1.72
CA PHE A 321 -6.87 -17.89 -2.62
C PHE A 321 -8.19 -18.62 -2.88
N GLU A 322 -8.21 -19.96 -2.82
CA GLU A 322 -9.34 -20.79 -3.21
C GLU A 322 -9.80 -21.70 -2.04
N ASP A 323 -9.74 -21.24 -0.79
CA ASP A 323 -10.04 -22.04 0.40
C ASP A 323 -11.40 -22.72 0.36
N GLN A 324 -12.44 -22.04 -0.13
CA GLN A 324 -13.77 -22.61 -0.25
C GLN A 324 -13.86 -23.74 -1.30
N ALA A 325 -13.12 -23.63 -2.41
CA ALA A 325 -13.11 -24.62 -3.46
C ALA A 325 -12.36 -25.91 -3.05
N MET A 326 -11.49 -25.85 -2.05
CA MET A 326 -10.74 -26.99 -1.55
C MET A 326 -11.46 -27.81 -0.49
N ASP A 327 -12.58 -27.32 0.06
CA ASP A 327 -13.48 -27.98 1.02
C ASP A 327 -12.77 -28.67 2.20
N LEU A 328 -11.79 -27.95 2.78
CA LEU A 328 -11.04 -28.45 3.94
C LEU A 328 -11.73 -28.18 5.29
N GLY A 329 -12.88 -27.50 5.27
CA GLY A 329 -13.60 -27.08 6.48
C GLY A 329 -12.91 -25.92 7.25
N TYR A 330 -11.87 -25.32 6.67
CA TYR A 330 -11.15 -24.19 7.22
C TYR A 330 -11.07 -23.07 6.20
N SER A 331 -11.08 -21.82 6.68
CA SER A 331 -10.83 -20.64 5.84
C SER A 331 -9.33 -20.30 5.82
N SER A 332 -8.84 -19.81 4.70
CA SER A 332 -7.49 -19.26 4.59
C SER A 332 -7.23 -18.13 5.61
N LYS A 333 -8.29 -17.47 6.07
CA LYS A 333 -8.24 -16.48 7.16
C LYS A 333 -7.56 -17.02 8.42
N SER A 334 -7.70 -18.31 8.72
CA SER A 334 -7.09 -18.92 9.90
C SER A 334 -5.55 -18.98 9.84
N LEU A 335 -4.95 -18.87 8.66
CA LEU A 335 -3.50 -18.84 8.48
C LEU A 335 -2.87 -17.48 8.80
N TYR A 336 -3.65 -16.41 8.72
CA TYR A 336 -3.19 -15.04 9.00
C TYR A 336 -3.45 -14.61 10.44
N TYR A 337 -3.86 -15.54 11.30
CA TYR A 337 -4.15 -15.26 12.69
C TYR A 337 -2.85 -15.28 13.45
N ASP A 338 -2.16 -14.11 13.58
CA ASP A 338 -1.20 -13.97 14.66
C ASP A 338 -0.75 -12.51 14.92
N VAL A 339 0.31 -12.33 15.52
CA VAL A 339 1.06 -11.24 16.15
C VAL A 339 0.76 -9.83 15.64
N ASP A 340 0.40 -9.69 14.36
CA ASP A 340 0.13 -8.38 13.75
C ASP A 340 -1.29 -7.86 14.00
N TYR A 341 -2.22 -8.73 14.43
CA TYR A 341 -3.61 -8.29 14.63
C TYR A 341 -3.71 -7.24 15.74
N ASP A 342 -3.04 -7.45 16.86
CA ASP A 342 -3.05 -6.50 17.99
C ASP A 342 -2.46 -5.15 17.59
N PHE A 343 -1.37 -5.13 16.80
CA PHE A 343 -0.80 -3.89 16.28
C PHE A 343 -1.72 -3.21 15.25
N LEU A 344 -2.40 -4.01 14.42
CA LEU A 344 -3.36 -3.51 13.47
C LEU A 344 -4.58 -2.88 14.16
N GLU A 345 -5.05 -3.48 15.26
CA GLU A 345 -6.12 -2.94 16.10
C GLU A 345 -5.67 -1.64 16.78
N LEU A 346 -4.43 -1.58 17.29
CA LEU A 346 -3.87 -0.36 17.88
C LEU A 346 -3.97 0.86 16.94
N ARG A 347 -3.87 0.64 15.64
CA ARG A 347 -3.96 1.70 14.61
C ARG A 347 -5.38 2.00 14.13
N ASN A 348 -6.36 1.17 14.49
CA ASN A 348 -7.75 1.36 14.11
C ASN A 348 -8.44 2.38 15.01
N GLU A 349 -9.19 3.32 14.42
CA GLU A 349 -9.95 4.34 15.18
C GLU A 349 -11.09 3.75 16.02
N ASP A 350 -11.67 2.62 15.55
CA ASP A 350 -12.84 1.99 16.15
C ASP A 350 -12.50 1.06 17.32
N SER A 351 -11.22 0.81 17.60
CA SER A 351 -10.81 -0.10 18.66
C SER A 351 -10.75 0.60 20.04
N GLY A 352 -11.13 -0.12 21.07
CA GLY A 352 -11.25 0.38 22.44
C GLY A 352 -9.93 0.92 23.01
N THR A 353 -9.78 2.20 22.99
CA THR A 353 -8.55 2.95 23.31
C THR A 353 -7.91 2.63 24.65
N GLN A 354 -8.70 2.21 25.64
CA GLN A 354 -8.18 1.96 27.01
C GLN A 354 -7.51 0.61 27.16
N GLU A 355 -8.03 -0.42 26.51
CA GLU A 355 -7.43 -1.76 26.50
C GLU A 355 -6.13 -1.77 25.68
N ASP A 356 -6.11 -1.08 24.55
CA ASP A 356 -4.92 -0.92 23.71
C ASP A 356 -3.80 -0.21 24.46
N LEU A 357 -4.11 0.87 25.18
CA LEU A 357 -3.17 1.59 26.00
C LEU A 357 -2.57 0.69 27.09
N GLU A 358 -3.42 -0.06 27.80
CA GLU A 358 -2.98 -0.99 28.84
C GLU A 358 -2.07 -2.09 28.26
N ASN A 359 -2.41 -2.63 27.11
CA ASN A 359 -1.61 -3.64 26.41
C ASN A 359 -0.26 -3.07 25.96
N LEU A 360 -0.23 -1.86 25.42
CA LEU A 360 1.00 -1.20 25.00
C LEU A 360 1.92 -0.91 26.19
N LEU A 361 1.39 -0.31 27.27
CA LEU A 361 2.18 -0.03 28.48
C LEU A 361 2.71 -1.32 29.11
N ARG A 362 1.94 -2.40 29.12
CA ARG A 362 2.39 -3.71 29.59
C ARG A 362 3.51 -4.28 28.73
N ARG A 363 3.47 -4.15 27.41
CA ARG A 363 4.53 -4.58 26.49
C ARG A 363 5.81 -3.77 26.72
N ILE A 364 5.71 -2.46 26.80
CA ILE A 364 6.84 -1.58 27.10
C ILE A 364 7.49 -1.97 28.45
N ASN A 365 6.70 -2.15 29.49
CA ASN A 365 7.19 -2.60 30.78
C ASN A 365 7.85 -3.98 30.71
N GLY A 366 7.25 -4.91 29.97
CA GLY A 366 7.80 -6.27 29.78
C GLY A 366 9.15 -6.26 29.09
N TYR A 367 9.32 -5.41 28.09
CA TYR A 367 10.58 -5.28 27.35
C TYR A 367 11.67 -4.62 28.20
N PHE A 368 11.36 -3.49 28.86
CA PHE A 368 12.37 -2.70 29.58
C PHE A 368 12.55 -3.11 31.04
N ALA A 369 11.51 -3.56 31.72
CA ALA A 369 11.52 -3.75 33.17
C ALA A 369 11.56 -5.22 33.61
N ASP A 370 11.46 -6.22 32.73
CA ASP A 370 11.32 -7.64 33.08
C ASP A 370 10.33 -7.83 34.26
N SER A 371 9.27 -6.99 34.30
CA SER A 371 8.36 -6.99 35.42
C SER A 371 7.32 -8.08 35.21
N ARG A 372 7.38 -9.12 35.99
CA ARG A 372 6.34 -10.15 36.12
C ARG A 372 5.05 -9.61 36.76
N LYS A 373 5.06 -8.35 37.19
CA LYS A 373 3.88 -7.68 37.71
C LYS A 373 3.14 -7.05 36.54
N MET A 374 1.91 -7.47 36.32
CA MET A 374 0.98 -6.80 35.43
C MET A 374 0.61 -5.44 36.01
N THR A 375 1.39 -4.41 35.69
CA THR A 375 1.08 -3.04 36.04
C THR A 375 0.77 -2.28 34.75
N TYR A 376 -0.29 -1.48 34.78
CA TYR A 376 -0.69 -0.59 33.71
C TYR A 376 -0.06 0.80 33.85
N GLU A 377 0.87 0.96 34.80
CA GLU A 377 1.66 2.17 34.95
C GLU A 377 2.99 1.99 34.21
N LEU A 378 3.43 3.05 33.52
CA LEU A 378 4.75 3.03 32.90
C LEU A 378 5.84 3.08 33.97
N GLN A 379 6.71 2.08 33.99
CA GLN A 379 7.83 2.01 34.94
C GLN A 379 9.04 2.76 34.38
N LEU A 380 9.42 3.84 35.05
CA LEU A 380 10.62 4.61 34.70
C LEU A 380 11.85 4.05 35.44
N TRP A 381 12.81 3.60 34.68
CA TRP A 381 14.05 3.04 35.24
C TRP A 381 15.16 4.08 35.30
N PHE A 382 15.99 3.93 36.36
CA PHE A 382 16.94 4.97 36.76
C PHE A 382 18.38 4.70 36.31
N SER A 383 18.79 3.46 36.03
CA SER A 383 20.19 3.16 35.79
C SER A 383 20.40 1.89 34.94
N HIS A 384 21.31 2.00 33.95
CA HIS A 384 21.84 0.88 33.15
C HIS A 384 22.96 0.08 33.86
N LYS A 385 23.27 0.35 35.09
CA LYS A 385 24.34 -0.40 35.77
C LYS A 385 23.89 -1.81 36.06
N TYR A 386 24.49 -2.77 35.38
CA TYR A 386 24.42 -4.17 35.72
C TYR A 386 25.01 -4.37 37.11
N ILE A 387 24.17 -4.71 38.05
CA ILE A 387 24.61 -5.13 39.37
C ILE A 387 24.72 -6.66 39.38
N GLY A 388 25.87 -7.18 38.96
CA GLY A 388 26.19 -8.59 39.03
C GLY A 388 25.80 -9.44 37.81
N ARG A 389 26.40 -10.62 37.67
CA ARG A 389 26.26 -11.54 36.53
C ARG A 389 24.91 -12.23 36.39
N SER A 390 23.97 -12.07 37.29
CA SER A 390 22.77 -12.92 37.35
C SER A 390 21.44 -12.17 37.52
N THR A 391 21.40 -10.86 37.58
CA THR A 391 20.16 -10.13 37.81
C THR A 391 19.90 -9.08 36.75
N LYS A 392 18.91 -9.35 35.93
CA LYS A 392 18.18 -8.32 35.17
C LYS A 392 17.27 -7.52 36.15
N ALA A 393 17.84 -6.94 37.18
CA ALA A 393 17.10 -6.10 38.11
C ALA A 393 17.11 -4.69 37.55
N ILE A 394 16.02 -4.29 36.93
CA ILE A 394 15.77 -2.92 36.59
C ILE A 394 15.16 -2.27 37.83
N LEU A 395 15.89 -1.32 38.39
CA LEU A 395 15.40 -0.54 39.53
C LEU A 395 14.50 0.59 38.98
N THR A 396 13.21 0.41 39.12
CA THR A 396 12.24 1.47 38.85
C THR A 396 12.10 2.37 40.10
N ARG A 397 12.25 3.65 39.92
CA ARG A 397 12.13 4.63 41.01
C ARG A 397 10.79 5.36 40.99
N HIS A 398 10.19 5.45 39.84
CA HIS A 398 8.92 6.12 39.63
C HIS A 398 8.07 5.33 38.64
N SER A 399 6.77 5.39 38.85
CA SER A 399 5.77 4.95 37.88
C SER A 399 4.97 6.17 37.41
N VAL A 400 4.52 6.13 36.19
CA VAL A 400 3.65 7.14 35.58
C VAL A 400 2.30 6.50 35.31
N SER A 401 1.24 7.17 35.76
CA SER A 401 -0.12 6.64 35.64
C SER A 401 -0.53 6.48 34.17
N LYS A 402 -1.31 5.46 33.87
CA LYS A 402 -1.91 5.31 32.53
C LYS A 402 -2.80 6.49 32.14
N SER A 403 -3.40 7.19 33.13
CA SER A 403 -4.22 8.39 32.89
C SER A 403 -3.45 9.57 32.31
N ASP A 404 -2.12 9.50 32.36
CA ASP A 404 -1.24 10.54 31.85
C ASP A 404 -0.80 10.29 30.41
N PHE A 405 -1.32 9.23 29.80
CA PHE A 405 -1.02 8.86 28.42
C PHE A 405 -2.26 8.79 27.56
N GLU A 406 -2.10 9.13 26.30
CA GLU A 406 -3.07 8.93 25.23
C GLU A 406 -2.42 8.26 24.02
N ILE A 407 -3.19 7.43 23.30
CA ILE A 407 -2.80 6.93 22.00
C ILE A 407 -3.36 7.89 20.95
N ARG A 408 -2.45 8.50 20.20
CA ARG A 408 -2.79 9.32 19.03
C ARG A 408 -2.53 8.52 17.76
N ARG A 409 -3.38 8.69 16.79
CA ARG A 409 -3.24 8.09 15.45
C ARG A 409 -3.00 9.17 14.44
N PRO A 410 -1.91 9.09 13.66
CA PRO A 410 -1.70 10.03 12.56
C PRO A 410 -2.88 9.98 11.59
N LYS A 411 -3.33 11.14 11.13
CA LYS A 411 -4.42 11.31 10.17
C LYS A 411 -3.98 12.24 9.06
N LEU A 412 -4.61 12.13 7.91
CA LEU A 412 -4.48 13.18 6.90
C LEU A 412 -4.98 14.52 7.46
N ASN A 413 -4.36 15.59 7.01
CA ASN A 413 -4.85 16.93 7.31
C ASN A 413 -6.31 17.05 6.83
N PRO A 414 -7.21 17.62 7.65
CA PRO A 414 -8.62 17.74 7.28
C PRO A 414 -8.90 18.50 5.97
N SER A 415 -7.97 19.33 5.50
CA SER A 415 -8.12 20.02 4.20
C SER A 415 -7.89 19.09 3.00
N ILE A 416 -7.36 17.88 3.21
CA ILE A 416 -7.08 16.88 2.17
C ILE A 416 -7.55 15.47 2.55
N GLU A 417 -8.36 15.32 3.60
CA GLU A 417 -8.80 14.00 4.07
C GLU A 417 -9.59 13.22 3.02
N ASP A 418 -10.34 13.92 2.18
CA ASP A 418 -11.12 13.34 1.08
C ASP A 418 -10.31 13.13 -0.22
N ALA A 419 -9.01 13.49 -0.23
CA ALA A 419 -8.22 13.41 -1.44
C ALA A 419 -7.70 12.00 -1.74
N MET A 420 -7.44 11.19 -0.71
CA MET A 420 -6.82 9.87 -0.89
C MET A 420 -7.14 8.90 0.24
N GLU A 421 -7.05 7.62 -0.06
CA GLU A 421 -7.13 6.53 0.91
C GLU A 421 -5.88 6.51 1.78
N TYR A 422 -6.03 6.76 3.07
CA TYR A 422 -4.93 6.78 4.04
C TYR A 422 -5.14 5.74 5.14
N ILE A 423 -4.06 5.11 5.54
CA ILE A 423 -3.98 4.30 6.76
C ILE A 423 -2.66 4.66 7.46
N PRO A 424 -2.68 5.01 8.75
CA PRO A 424 -1.46 5.35 9.46
C PRO A 424 -0.51 4.14 9.56
N ASP A 425 0.78 4.36 9.37
CA ASP A 425 1.82 3.33 9.49
C ASP A 425 2.21 3.06 10.95
N SER A 426 1.89 4.00 11.83
CA SER A 426 2.22 3.95 13.25
C SER A 426 1.07 4.43 14.12
N ALA A 427 1.20 4.22 15.43
CA ALA A 427 0.46 4.92 16.46
C ALA A 427 1.44 5.74 17.32
N VAL A 428 0.98 6.76 17.99
CA VAL A 428 1.81 7.60 18.86
C VAL A 428 1.30 7.51 20.28
N LEU A 429 2.14 7.04 21.18
CA LEU A 429 1.91 7.13 22.62
C LEU A 429 2.33 8.52 23.09
N GLU A 430 1.40 9.35 23.51
CA GLU A 430 1.64 10.71 23.97
C GLU A 430 1.49 10.80 25.50
N TYR A 431 2.51 11.33 26.17
CA TYR A 431 2.44 11.72 27.58
C TYR A 431 1.91 13.14 27.69
N THR A 432 0.77 13.32 28.37
CA THR A 432 -0.02 14.56 28.36
C THR A 432 0.06 15.37 29.67
N ALA A 433 0.62 14.81 30.73
CA ALA A 433 0.66 15.49 32.04
C ALA A 433 1.80 16.54 32.19
N GLY A 434 2.67 16.71 31.19
CA GLY A 434 3.75 17.69 31.18
C GLY A 434 3.37 19.01 30.47
N GLU A 435 4.19 20.05 30.68
CA GLU A 435 4.04 21.32 29.94
C GLU A 435 4.27 21.14 28.43
N THR A 436 5.13 20.21 28.07
CA THR A 436 5.40 19.82 26.68
C THR A 436 5.10 18.33 26.52
N PRO A 437 4.28 17.93 25.54
CA PRO A 437 4.00 16.53 25.32
C PRO A 437 5.25 15.76 24.90
N VAL A 438 5.44 14.59 25.50
CA VAL A 438 6.48 13.64 25.08
C VAL A 438 5.81 12.57 24.25
N ARG A 439 6.35 12.27 23.06
CA ARG A 439 5.79 11.35 22.10
C ARG A 439 6.72 10.19 21.81
N LEU A 440 6.16 9.00 21.79
CA LEU A 440 6.82 7.78 21.33
C LEU A 440 6.02 7.24 20.14
N GLU A 441 6.65 7.24 18.98
CA GLU A 441 6.08 6.60 17.80
C GLU A 441 6.19 5.08 17.95
N VAL A 442 5.07 4.39 17.81
CA VAL A 442 4.94 2.94 17.93
C VAL A 442 4.72 2.39 16.54
N THR A 443 5.81 1.89 15.96
CA THR A 443 5.78 1.17 14.68
C THR A 443 5.61 -0.33 14.93
N ARG A 444 5.37 -1.11 13.87
CA ARG A 444 5.27 -2.57 13.95
C ARG A 444 6.51 -3.20 14.59
N SER A 445 7.68 -2.70 14.24
CA SER A 445 8.96 -3.24 14.76
C SER A 445 9.19 -2.94 16.24
N LEU A 446 8.54 -1.91 16.78
CA LEU A 446 8.62 -1.53 18.19
C LEU A 446 7.52 -2.20 19.04
N TYR A 447 6.36 -2.54 18.42
CA TYR A 447 5.23 -3.18 19.08
C TYR A 447 5.45 -4.67 19.33
#